data_7b42853c5db1c6e723587c3c85fb6b25
#
_entry.id   7b42853c5db1c6e723587c3c85fb6b25
#
_cell.length_a   1.000
_cell.length_b   1.000
_cell.length_c   1.000
_cell.angle_alpha   90.00
_cell.angle_beta   90.00
_cell.angle_gamma   90.00
#
_symmetry.space_group_name_H-M   'P 1'
#
loop_
_entity.id
_entity.type
_entity.pdbx_description
1 polymer ?
#
loop_
_entity_poly.entity_id
_entity_poly.type
_entity_poly.pdbx_seq_one_letter_code
_entity_poly.pdbx_strand_id
1 'polypeptide(L)'
;IIFSSDNGPWLTMKHLGGSSGILRNGKMYTFEGGMRVPTLAMWKNKIPSGKVYDELAAQIDWMPTFSSIINTKLPDSLIIDGTDLSDVLLGSSIKKNRDYLYFDYSRLMGYRKGDWKIKLPYEGWKGTWYKSPHEPHDTLLFNLKTDPGERNNLYNSNKQIAIDLFEMMNKKYLSMGTLPKSITLRTDADESHLKELKVNK
;
A
#
# COMPACT_ATOMS: atom_id res chain seq x y z
N ILE A 1 18.55 12.10 8.66
CA ILE A 1 17.31 12.24 9.43
C ILE A 1 16.17 11.85 8.51
N ILE A 2 15.31 10.97 9.02
CA ILE A 2 14.06 10.62 8.36
C ILE A 2 12.93 10.88 9.35
N PHE A 3 11.89 11.50 8.87
CA PHE A 3 10.66 11.73 9.61
C PHE A 3 9.49 11.19 8.80
N SER A 4 8.72 10.29 9.37
CA SER A 4 7.53 9.69 8.75
C SER A 4 6.51 9.33 9.82
N SER A 5 5.22 9.31 9.46
CA SER A 5 4.22 8.65 10.27
C SER A 5 4.22 7.14 9.97
N ASP A 6 3.81 6.33 10.94
CA ASP A 6 3.66 4.87 10.79
C ASP A 6 2.36 4.49 10.04
N ASN A 7 1.32 5.32 10.17
CA ASN A 7 0.00 5.11 9.56
C ASN A 7 -0.76 6.43 9.40
N GLY A 8 -1.90 6.39 8.74
CA GLY A 8 -2.81 7.51 8.63
C GLY A 8 -3.42 7.96 9.96
N PRO A 9 -4.15 9.10 9.99
CA PRO A 9 -4.69 9.69 11.20
C PRO A 9 -5.71 8.78 11.88
N TRP A 10 -5.76 8.84 13.20
CA TRP A 10 -6.73 8.07 13.99
C TRP A 10 -8.07 8.81 14.09
N LEU A 11 -8.96 8.52 13.17
CA LEU A 11 -10.21 9.27 12.96
C LEU A 11 -11.12 9.33 14.20
N THR A 12 -11.11 8.29 15.05
CA THR A 12 -11.92 8.28 16.28
C THR A 12 -11.48 9.32 17.30
N MET A 13 -10.23 9.78 17.22
CA MET A 13 -9.70 10.85 18.07
C MET A 13 -10.03 12.25 17.53
N LYS A 14 -10.79 12.34 16.45
CA LYS A 14 -11.21 13.61 15.82
C LYS A 14 -10.01 14.54 15.58
N HIS A 15 -10.06 15.80 16.05
CA HIS A 15 -8.99 16.78 15.88
C HIS A 15 -7.67 16.42 16.57
N LEU A 16 -7.69 15.53 17.56
CA LEU A 16 -6.47 15.02 18.21
C LEU A 16 -5.80 13.89 17.45
N GLY A 17 -6.50 13.25 16.52
CA GLY A 17 -5.98 12.13 15.72
C GLY A 17 -5.22 12.53 14.45
N GLY A 18 -5.16 13.81 14.14
CA GLY A 18 -4.59 14.32 12.89
C GLY A 18 -5.60 14.36 11.74
N SER A 19 -5.11 14.58 10.53
CA SER A 19 -5.92 14.68 9.31
C SER A 19 -5.24 14.01 8.13
N SER A 20 -6.00 13.26 7.34
CA SER A 20 -5.57 12.72 6.04
C SER A 20 -5.77 13.72 4.88
N GLY A 21 -6.22 14.94 5.18
CA GLY A 21 -6.51 15.94 4.16
C GLY A 21 -7.60 15.49 3.20
N ILE A 22 -7.28 15.44 1.91
CA ILE A 22 -8.20 15.03 0.85
C ILE A 22 -8.32 13.50 0.70
N LEU A 23 -7.42 12.73 1.34
CA LEU A 23 -7.36 11.29 1.21
C LEU A 23 -8.49 10.62 2.00
N ARG A 24 -8.99 9.51 1.46
CA ARG A 24 -10.11 8.79 2.06
C ARG A 24 -9.70 8.03 3.31
N ASN A 25 -10.50 8.15 4.36
CA ASN A 25 -10.37 7.45 5.64
C ASN A 25 -9.04 7.75 6.38
N GLY A 26 -8.60 6.84 7.24
CA GLY A 26 -7.42 6.99 8.09
C GLY A 26 -6.94 5.64 8.61
N LYS A 27 -6.28 5.65 9.76
CA LYS A 27 -5.75 4.45 10.43
C LYS A 27 -6.77 3.30 10.41
N MET A 28 -6.32 2.08 10.17
CA MET A 28 -7.06 0.83 10.03
C MET A 28 -7.76 0.63 8.67
N TYR A 29 -7.68 1.59 7.76
CA TYR A 29 -8.25 1.43 6.42
C TYR A 29 -7.17 1.25 5.36
N THR A 30 -7.45 0.44 4.34
CA THR A 30 -6.59 0.27 3.16
C THR A 30 -6.89 1.25 2.04
N PHE A 31 -7.66 2.30 2.33
CA PHE A 31 -7.75 3.50 1.49
C PHE A 31 -6.54 4.40 1.68
N GLU A 32 -6.31 5.33 0.75
CA GLU A 32 -5.09 6.16 0.77
C GLU A 32 -4.90 6.93 2.07
N GLY A 33 -5.97 7.41 2.71
CA GLY A 33 -5.87 8.12 3.98
C GLY A 33 -5.37 7.26 5.15
N GLY A 34 -5.51 5.95 5.07
CA GLY A 34 -4.96 5.03 6.07
C GLY A 34 -3.53 4.59 5.79
N MET A 35 -3.14 4.58 4.51
CA MET A 35 -1.89 3.98 4.05
C MET A 35 -0.84 5.01 3.66
N ARG A 36 -1.24 6.11 3.01
CA ARG A 36 -0.33 7.16 2.56
C ARG A 36 -0.02 8.13 3.69
N VAL A 37 1.26 8.26 4.01
CA VAL A 37 1.76 9.07 5.12
C VAL A 37 2.78 10.10 4.62
N PRO A 38 2.89 11.27 5.28
CA PRO A 38 3.96 12.21 5.01
C PRO A 38 5.30 11.60 5.37
N THR A 39 6.29 11.78 4.50
CA THR A 39 7.66 11.33 4.73
C THR A 39 8.63 12.40 4.29
N LEU A 40 9.55 12.75 5.15
CA LEU A 40 10.62 13.72 4.92
C LEU A 40 11.97 13.04 5.16
N ALA A 41 12.93 13.32 4.28
CA ALA A 41 14.30 12.83 4.43
C ALA A 41 15.29 13.98 4.28
N MET A 42 16.28 14.03 5.15
CA MET A 42 17.35 15.01 5.11
C MET A 42 18.70 14.34 5.38
N TRP A 43 19.64 14.61 4.52
CA TRP A 43 21.04 14.27 4.72
C TRP A 43 21.90 15.38 4.13
N LYS A 44 22.51 16.17 5.02
CA LYS A 44 23.30 17.36 4.62
C LYS A 44 24.34 16.97 3.58
N ASN A 45 24.39 17.75 2.50
CA ASN A 45 25.31 17.58 1.36
C ASN A 45 25.17 16.27 0.57
N LYS A 46 24.15 15.46 0.83
CA LYS A 46 23.87 14.19 0.11
C LYS A 46 22.52 14.18 -0.54
N ILE A 47 21.47 14.52 0.20
CA ILE A 47 20.12 14.61 -0.34
C ILE A 47 19.88 16.04 -0.82
N PRO A 48 19.51 16.25 -2.10
CA PRO A 48 19.20 17.58 -2.62
C PRO A 48 18.02 18.21 -1.86
N SER A 49 18.17 19.48 -1.50
CA SER A 49 17.12 20.24 -0.84
C SER A 49 15.95 20.54 -1.79
N GLY A 50 14.73 20.57 -1.25
CA GLY A 50 13.52 20.97 -1.97
C GLY A 50 13.04 19.97 -3.03
N LYS A 51 13.59 18.76 -3.10
CA LYS A 51 13.10 17.72 -3.98
C LYS A 51 11.82 17.09 -3.44
N VAL A 52 10.86 16.87 -4.32
CA VAL A 52 9.64 16.12 -4.07
C VAL A 52 9.67 14.85 -4.90
N TYR A 53 9.37 13.73 -4.25
CA TYR A 53 9.19 12.43 -4.89
C TYR A 53 7.71 12.05 -4.74
N ASP A 54 6.98 12.01 -5.84
CA ASP A 54 5.54 11.78 -5.91
C ASP A 54 5.16 10.37 -6.38
N GLU A 55 6.15 9.53 -6.65
CA GLU A 55 5.94 8.13 -6.98
C GLU A 55 5.70 7.27 -5.73
N LEU A 56 5.26 6.03 -5.95
CA LEU A 56 5.01 5.09 -4.88
C LEU A 56 6.30 4.71 -4.15
N ALA A 57 6.36 5.01 -2.86
CA ALA A 57 7.38 4.54 -1.92
C ALA A 57 6.68 3.96 -0.69
N ALA A 58 7.32 3.04 0.00
CA ALA A 58 6.78 2.41 1.19
C ALA A 58 7.85 2.26 2.29
N GLN A 59 7.44 2.11 3.54
CA GLN A 59 8.38 1.99 4.65
C GLN A 59 9.29 0.76 4.56
N ILE A 60 8.82 -0.31 3.91
CA ILE A 60 9.63 -1.51 3.63
C ILE A 60 10.85 -1.22 2.73
N ASP A 61 10.88 -0.09 2.04
CA ASP A 61 11.97 0.31 1.16
C ASP A 61 13.20 0.82 1.91
N TRP A 62 13.06 1.22 3.17
CA TRP A 62 14.17 1.75 3.93
C TRP A 62 15.30 0.74 4.10
N MET A 63 14.98 -0.52 4.34
CA MET A 63 16.00 -1.56 4.53
C MET A 63 16.91 -1.74 3.31
N PRO A 64 16.40 -2.03 2.09
CA PRO A 64 17.24 -2.15 0.91
C PRO A 64 17.91 -0.82 0.52
N THR A 65 17.24 0.33 0.75
CA THR A 65 17.79 1.66 0.48
C THR A 65 19.02 1.94 1.36
N PHE A 66 18.94 1.68 2.66
CA PHE A 66 20.08 1.89 3.55
C PHE A 66 21.21 0.91 3.26
N SER A 67 20.89 -0.34 2.99
CA SER A 67 21.87 -1.35 2.60
C SER A 67 22.68 -0.87 1.39
N SER A 68 22.01 -0.35 0.38
CA SER A 68 22.67 0.24 -0.82
C SER A 68 23.52 1.46 -0.48
N ILE A 69 23.00 2.39 0.33
CA ILE A 69 23.72 3.61 0.71
C ILE A 69 25.02 3.32 1.46
N ILE A 70 25.03 2.31 2.33
CA ILE A 70 26.24 1.92 3.09
C ILE A 70 27.06 0.85 2.37
N ASN A 71 26.71 0.53 1.12
CA ASN A 71 27.37 -0.48 0.28
C ASN A 71 27.49 -1.86 0.98
N THR A 72 26.41 -2.29 1.63
CA THR A 72 26.31 -3.58 2.29
C THR A 72 25.32 -4.47 1.57
N LYS A 73 25.70 -5.73 1.29
CA LYS A 73 24.80 -6.68 0.66
C LYS A 73 23.90 -7.34 1.72
N LEU A 74 22.59 -7.34 1.47
CA LEU A 74 21.67 -8.12 2.27
C LEU A 74 21.87 -9.63 1.98
N PRO A 75 21.61 -10.51 2.96
CA PRO A 75 21.75 -11.95 2.76
C PRO A 75 20.86 -12.45 1.60
N ASP A 76 21.40 -13.28 0.72
CA ASP A 76 20.66 -13.84 -0.43
C ASP A 76 19.50 -14.74 0.01
N SER A 77 19.54 -15.26 1.24
CA SER A 77 18.47 -16.06 1.85
C SER A 77 17.27 -15.22 2.31
N LEU A 78 17.39 -13.89 2.33
CA LEU A 78 16.35 -13.00 2.81
C LEU A 78 15.52 -12.48 1.62
N ILE A 79 14.23 -12.83 1.61
CA ILE A 79 13.28 -12.28 0.64
C ILE A 79 12.94 -10.84 1.07
N ILE A 80 13.24 -9.88 0.21
CA ILE A 80 13.02 -8.45 0.45
C ILE A 80 11.90 -7.95 -0.46
N ASP A 81 10.78 -7.53 0.12
CA ASP A 81 9.66 -6.93 -0.62
C ASP A 81 9.90 -5.45 -0.95
N GLY A 82 10.80 -4.81 -0.22
CA GLY A 82 11.18 -3.41 -0.43
C GLY A 82 12.00 -3.22 -1.71
N THR A 83 11.94 -2.00 -2.24
CA THR A 83 12.72 -1.56 -3.40
C THR A 83 13.82 -0.59 -2.94
N ASP A 84 15.03 -0.74 -3.47
CA ASP A 84 16.08 0.24 -3.26
C ASP A 84 15.71 1.58 -3.94
N LEU A 85 15.63 2.63 -3.14
CA LEU A 85 15.34 4.01 -3.55
C LEU A 85 16.55 4.94 -3.34
N SER A 86 17.76 4.39 -3.15
CA SER A 86 18.96 5.18 -2.84
C SER A 86 19.28 6.21 -3.91
N ASP A 87 19.19 5.84 -5.20
CA ASP A 87 19.42 6.74 -6.32
C ASP A 87 18.39 7.89 -6.35
N VAL A 88 17.10 7.59 -6.11
CA VAL A 88 16.05 8.59 -6.02
C VAL A 88 16.27 9.52 -4.83
N LEU A 89 16.59 8.96 -3.67
CA LEU A 89 16.86 9.72 -2.44
C LEU A 89 18.06 10.66 -2.62
N LEU A 90 19.07 10.23 -3.38
CA LEU A 90 20.26 11.03 -3.70
C LEU A 90 20.08 11.97 -4.89
N GLY A 91 18.87 12.09 -5.43
CA GLY A 91 18.49 13.12 -6.38
C GLY A 91 18.27 12.67 -7.82
N SER A 92 18.30 11.36 -8.11
CA SER A 92 17.90 10.84 -9.43
C SER A 92 16.43 11.15 -9.71
N SER A 93 16.09 11.37 -10.97
CA SER A 93 14.72 11.52 -11.45
C SER A 93 14.15 10.21 -12.03
N ILE A 94 14.81 9.08 -11.83
CA ILE A 94 14.36 7.78 -12.34
C ILE A 94 13.11 7.34 -11.62
N LYS A 95 12.06 7.03 -12.39
CA LYS A 95 10.84 6.44 -11.88
C LYS A 95 11.02 4.95 -11.65
N LYS A 96 10.69 4.46 -10.48
CA LYS A 96 10.86 3.04 -10.12
C LYS A 96 9.72 2.13 -10.60
N ASN A 97 8.68 2.65 -11.23
CA ASN A 97 7.52 1.88 -11.73
C ASN A 97 7.08 0.75 -10.78
N ARG A 98 6.90 1.10 -9.52
CA ARG A 98 6.55 0.15 -8.45
C ARG A 98 5.10 -0.28 -8.50
N ASP A 99 4.86 -1.37 -7.82
CA ASP A 99 3.55 -1.85 -7.44
C ASP A 99 3.50 -2.13 -5.93
N TYR A 100 2.29 -2.22 -5.38
CA TYR A 100 2.09 -2.41 -3.95
C TYR A 100 0.84 -3.23 -3.66
N LEU A 101 0.97 -4.22 -2.76
CA LEU A 101 -0.15 -4.99 -2.23
C LEU A 101 -0.62 -4.35 -0.92
N TYR A 102 -1.92 -4.18 -0.77
CA TYR A 102 -2.54 -3.66 0.44
C TYR A 102 -3.10 -4.80 1.26
N PHE A 103 -2.75 -4.83 2.53
CA PHE A 103 -3.21 -5.84 3.47
C PHE A 103 -3.95 -5.22 4.65
N ASP A 104 -4.99 -5.91 5.11
CA ASP A 104 -5.59 -5.72 6.41
C ASP A 104 -5.24 -6.96 7.24
N TYR A 105 -4.29 -6.83 8.18
CA TYR A 105 -3.59 -7.95 8.80
C TYR A 105 -2.99 -8.89 7.73
N SER A 106 -3.45 -10.14 7.65
CA SER A 106 -3.03 -11.13 6.65
C SER A 106 -3.92 -11.18 5.40
N ARG A 107 -5.05 -10.46 5.40
CA ARG A 107 -6.00 -10.45 4.27
C ARG A 107 -5.56 -9.48 3.20
N LEU A 108 -5.39 -9.98 1.98
CA LEU A 108 -5.16 -9.13 0.81
C LEU A 108 -6.42 -8.30 0.52
N MET A 109 -6.26 -6.99 0.45
CA MET A 109 -7.35 -6.03 0.29
C MET A 109 -7.31 -5.27 -1.03
N GLY A 110 -6.19 -5.30 -1.74
CA GLY A 110 -6.07 -4.59 -3.00
C GLY A 110 -4.64 -4.48 -3.50
N TYR A 111 -4.50 -3.80 -4.63
CA TYR A 111 -3.25 -3.65 -5.35
C TYR A 111 -3.19 -2.31 -6.07
N ARG A 112 -2.00 -1.73 -6.10
CA ARG A 112 -1.71 -0.51 -6.84
C ARG A 112 -0.58 -0.73 -7.83
N LYS A 113 -0.77 -0.26 -9.06
CA LYS A 113 0.26 -0.15 -10.09
C LYS A 113 0.18 1.22 -10.76
N GLY A 114 1.24 1.99 -10.60
CA GLY A 114 1.25 3.38 -11.09
C GLY A 114 0.10 4.20 -10.47
N ASP A 115 -0.71 4.81 -11.32
CA ASP A 115 -1.85 5.64 -10.90
C ASP A 115 -3.11 4.83 -10.56
N TRP A 116 -3.15 3.55 -10.91
CA TRP A 116 -4.34 2.73 -10.73
C TRP A 116 -4.29 1.88 -9.46
N LYS A 117 -5.40 1.84 -8.75
CA LYS A 117 -5.60 1.03 -7.55
C LYS A 117 -6.90 0.25 -7.64
N ILE A 118 -6.80 -1.07 -7.49
CA ILE A 118 -7.95 -1.96 -7.33
C ILE A 118 -8.08 -2.35 -5.85
N LYS A 119 -9.31 -2.37 -5.35
CA LYS A 119 -9.64 -2.93 -4.04
C LYS A 119 -10.57 -4.12 -4.22
N LEU A 120 -10.29 -5.18 -3.47
CA LEU A 120 -11.11 -6.39 -3.45
C LEU A 120 -12.42 -6.15 -2.70
N PRO A 121 -13.46 -6.96 -2.98
CA PRO A 121 -14.69 -6.92 -2.20
C PRO A 121 -14.42 -7.07 -0.71
N TYR A 122 -15.20 -6.40 0.09
CA TYR A 122 -15.07 -6.42 1.54
C TYR A 122 -16.44 -6.45 2.21
N GLU A 123 -16.64 -7.41 3.10
CA GLU A 123 -17.94 -7.60 3.80
C GLU A 123 -18.17 -6.58 4.93
N GLY A 124 -17.18 -5.75 5.18
CA GLY A 124 -17.20 -4.85 6.31
C GLY A 124 -16.69 -5.50 7.60
N TRP A 125 -16.51 -4.66 8.61
CA TRP A 125 -16.12 -5.12 9.95
C TRP A 125 -17.02 -4.46 11.00
N LYS A 126 -17.66 -5.27 11.80
CA LYS A 126 -18.61 -4.83 12.85
C LYS A 126 -18.01 -4.89 14.26
N GLY A 127 -16.68 -4.98 14.37
CA GLY A 127 -15.99 -5.09 15.66
C GLY A 127 -16.20 -3.87 16.55
N THR A 128 -16.28 -4.10 17.85
CA THR A 128 -16.59 -3.09 18.86
C THR A 128 -15.43 -2.15 19.22
N TRP A 129 -14.23 -2.46 18.78
CA TRP A 129 -13.00 -1.71 19.14
C TRP A 129 -12.92 -0.32 18.50
N TYR A 130 -13.58 -0.13 17.36
CA TYR A 130 -13.66 1.13 16.66
C TYR A 130 -15.12 1.47 16.42
N LYS A 131 -15.53 2.63 16.90
CA LYS A 131 -16.89 3.17 16.66
C LYS A 131 -17.11 3.60 15.19
N SER A 132 -16.14 3.37 14.33
CA SER A 132 -16.26 3.64 12.91
C SER A 132 -16.33 2.29 12.17
N PRO A 133 -17.52 1.87 11.76
CA PRO A 133 -17.68 0.63 11.02
C PRO A 133 -16.95 0.74 9.68
N HIS A 134 -16.21 -0.30 9.31
CA HIS A 134 -15.73 -0.45 7.95
C HIS A 134 -16.92 -0.91 7.10
N GLU A 135 -17.42 0.01 6.27
CA GLU A 135 -18.54 -0.31 5.40
C GLU A 135 -18.18 -1.38 4.37
N PRO A 136 -19.10 -2.33 4.12
CA PRO A 136 -18.92 -3.30 3.06
C PRO A 136 -18.85 -2.61 1.69
N HIS A 137 -18.14 -3.21 0.77
CA HIS A 137 -18.08 -2.73 -0.61
C HIS A 137 -17.74 -3.86 -1.58
N ASP A 138 -18.25 -3.75 -2.80
CA ASP A 138 -17.83 -4.55 -3.93
C ASP A 138 -16.43 -4.16 -4.42
N THR A 139 -15.99 -4.74 -5.53
CA THR A 139 -14.74 -4.34 -6.18
C THR A 139 -14.74 -2.86 -6.53
N LEU A 140 -13.69 -2.17 -6.11
CA LEU A 140 -13.48 -0.75 -6.40
C LEU A 140 -12.23 -0.57 -7.26
N LEU A 141 -12.31 0.34 -8.22
CA LEU A 141 -11.19 0.76 -9.05
C LEU A 141 -11.06 2.28 -9.04
N PHE A 142 -9.86 2.76 -8.76
CA PHE A 142 -9.56 4.19 -8.69
C PHE A 142 -8.37 4.57 -9.55
N ASN A 143 -8.40 5.79 -10.10
CA ASN A 143 -7.23 6.45 -10.66
C ASN A 143 -6.76 7.51 -9.65
N LEU A 144 -5.71 7.21 -8.91
CA LEU A 144 -5.23 8.06 -7.81
C LEU A 144 -4.60 9.38 -8.27
N LYS A 145 -4.24 9.50 -9.54
CA LYS A 145 -3.74 10.76 -10.12
C LYS A 145 -4.85 11.80 -10.24
N THR A 146 -6.04 11.38 -10.68
CA THR A 146 -7.19 12.26 -10.88
C THR A 146 -8.15 12.25 -9.70
N ASP A 147 -8.13 11.18 -8.90
CA ASP A 147 -8.99 11.00 -7.72
C ASP A 147 -8.17 10.44 -6.53
N PRO A 148 -7.28 11.22 -5.93
CA PRO A 148 -6.50 10.80 -4.77
C PRO A 148 -7.38 10.51 -3.53
N GLY A 149 -8.62 11.03 -3.53
CA GLY A 149 -9.61 10.82 -2.46
C GLY A 149 -10.44 9.56 -2.62
N GLU A 150 -10.22 8.76 -3.67
CA GLU A 150 -10.92 7.48 -3.91
C GLU A 150 -12.45 7.59 -3.83
N ARG A 151 -13.01 8.62 -4.46
CA ARG A 151 -14.44 8.97 -4.41
C ARG A 151 -15.25 8.35 -5.54
N ASN A 152 -14.60 8.11 -6.69
CA ASN A 152 -15.26 7.68 -7.92
C ASN A 152 -14.83 6.25 -8.27
N ASN A 153 -15.73 5.28 -8.08
CA ASN A 153 -15.46 3.90 -8.50
C ASN A 153 -15.56 3.78 -10.03
N LEU A 154 -14.41 3.51 -10.65
CA LEU A 154 -14.28 3.37 -12.10
C LEU A 154 -14.36 1.92 -12.60
N TYR A 155 -14.67 0.95 -11.72
CA TYR A 155 -14.67 -0.47 -12.05
C TYR A 155 -15.53 -0.82 -13.25
N ASN A 156 -16.77 -0.33 -13.29
CA ASN A 156 -17.70 -0.65 -14.36
C ASN A 156 -17.34 -0.03 -15.72
N SER A 157 -16.70 1.15 -15.71
CA SER A 157 -16.28 1.86 -16.93
C SER A 157 -14.90 1.46 -17.43
N ASN A 158 -14.08 0.74 -16.62
CA ASN A 158 -12.71 0.37 -16.97
C ASN A 158 -12.41 -1.10 -16.61
N LYS A 159 -13.28 -2.01 -17.02
CA LYS A 159 -13.20 -3.44 -16.66
C LYS A 159 -11.89 -4.09 -17.09
N GLN A 160 -11.35 -3.74 -18.27
CA GLN A 160 -10.11 -4.33 -18.74
C GLN A 160 -8.93 -3.94 -17.82
N ILE A 161 -8.85 -2.69 -17.40
CA ILE A 161 -7.82 -2.23 -16.43
C ILE A 161 -7.96 -3.00 -15.10
N ALA A 162 -9.17 -3.22 -14.64
CA ALA A 162 -9.41 -3.97 -13.41
C ALA A 162 -8.95 -5.43 -13.54
N ILE A 163 -9.21 -6.08 -14.69
CA ILE A 163 -8.76 -7.44 -14.98
C ILE A 163 -7.23 -7.52 -14.99
N ASP A 164 -6.57 -6.61 -15.71
CA ASP A 164 -5.11 -6.58 -15.81
C ASP A 164 -4.45 -6.38 -14.43
N LEU A 165 -4.99 -5.44 -13.61
CA LEU A 165 -4.51 -5.21 -12.26
C LEU A 165 -4.73 -6.44 -11.35
N PHE A 166 -5.84 -7.11 -11.52
CA PHE A 166 -6.17 -8.31 -10.76
C PHE A 166 -5.20 -9.45 -11.08
N GLU A 167 -4.88 -9.67 -12.36
CA GLU A 167 -3.89 -10.67 -12.79
C GLU A 167 -2.49 -10.33 -12.25
N MET A 168 -2.07 -9.07 -12.34
CA MET A 168 -0.80 -8.61 -11.77
C MET A 168 -0.75 -8.78 -10.26
N MET A 169 -1.84 -8.44 -9.56
CA MET A 169 -2.00 -8.62 -8.12
C MET A 169 -1.82 -10.09 -7.72
N ASN A 170 -2.53 -10.99 -8.39
CA ASN A 170 -2.46 -12.43 -8.11
C ASN A 170 -1.06 -12.99 -8.36
N LYS A 171 -0.44 -12.61 -9.48
CA LYS A 171 0.93 -13.01 -9.78
C LYS A 171 1.90 -12.58 -8.68
N LYS A 172 1.80 -11.32 -8.24
CA LYS A 172 2.65 -10.79 -7.18
C LYS A 172 2.37 -11.45 -5.84
N TYR A 173 1.11 -11.61 -5.46
CA TYR A 173 0.72 -12.26 -4.20
C TYR A 173 1.24 -13.70 -4.12
N LEU A 174 1.09 -14.47 -5.18
CA LEU A 174 1.60 -15.84 -5.25
C LEU A 174 3.14 -15.91 -5.21
N SER A 175 3.84 -14.90 -5.72
CA SER A 175 5.29 -14.85 -5.68
C SER A 175 5.88 -14.59 -4.29
N MET A 176 5.07 -14.09 -3.34
CA MET A 176 5.52 -13.88 -1.96
C MET A 176 5.70 -15.19 -1.18
N GLY A 177 5.24 -16.30 -1.74
CA GLY A 177 5.28 -17.62 -1.08
C GLY A 177 4.22 -17.76 0.02
N THR A 178 4.21 -18.92 0.65
CA THR A 178 3.34 -19.20 1.80
C THR A 178 4.05 -18.73 3.07
N LEU A 179 3.41 -17.87 3.84
CA LEU A 179 3.90 -17.54 5.17
C LEU A 179 3.97 -18.83 6.01
N PRO A 180 5.07 -19.07 6.76
CA PRO A 180 5.13 -20.18 7.71
C PRO A 180 3.94 -20.08 8.67
N LYS A 181 3.22 -21.19 8.86
CA LYS A 181 2.04 -21.25 9.77
C LYS A 181 2.34 -20.72 11.18
N SER A 182 3.60 -20.73 11.59
CA SER A 182 4.06 -20.23 12.88
C SER A 182 4.07 -18.69 13.02
N ILE A 183 3.99 -17.96 11.90
CA ILE A 183 3.97 -16.47 11.90
C ILE A 183 2.54 -15.96 11.74
N THR A 184 1.62 -16.76 11.21
CA THR A 184 0.20 -16.42 11.16
C THR A 184 -0.40 -16.61 12.57
N LEU A 185 -0.44 -15.54 13.34
CA LEU A 185 -1.16 -15.49 14.62
C LEU A 185 -2.68 -15.64 14.47
N ARG A 186 -3.18 -15.80 13.24
CA ARG A 186 -4.59 -16.03 12.93
C ARG A 186 -4.73 -17.22 12.01
N THR A 187 -5.43 -18.24 12.50
CA THR A 187 -5.89 -19.40 11.76
C THR A 187 -7.06 -19.10 10.82
N ASP A 188 -7.56 -17.87 10.84
CA ASP A 188 -8.71 -17.37 10.11
C ASP A 188 -8.34 -16.50 8.89
N ALA A 189 -7.11 -16.61 8.40
CA ALA A 189 -6.75 -16.08 7.08
C ALA A 189 -7.50 -16.90 6.03
N ASP A 190 -8.75 -16.54 5.82
CA ASP A 190 -9.62 -17.18 4.85
C ASP A 190 -9.21 -16.77 3.43
N GLU A 191 -8.50 -17.69 2.76
CA GLU A 191 -8.15 -17.55 1.35
C GLU A 191 -9.33 -17.87 0.41
N SER A 192 -10.50 -18.23 0.96
CA SER A 192 -11.68 -18.61 0.17
C SER A 192 -12.11 -17.51 -0.80
N HIS A 193 -11.93 -16.24 -0.40
CA HIS A 193 -12.21 -15.06 -1.24
C HIS A 193 -11.33 -15.01 -2.51
N LEU A 194 -10.15 -15.63 -2.52
CA LEU A 194 -9.29 -15.71 -3.71
C LEU A 194 -9.84 -16.73 -4.73
N LYS A 195 -10.60 -17.73 -4.27
CA LYS A 195 -11.22 -18.74 -5.14
C LYS A 195 -12.46 -18.22 -5.85
N GLU A 196 -13.19 -17.29 -5.24
CA GLU A 196 -14.39 -16.66 -5.81
C GLU A 196 -14.06 -15.59 -6.87
N LEU A 197 -12.82 -15.15 -6.91
CA LEU A 197 -12.34 -14.16 -7.89
C LEU A 197 -11.97 -14.79 -9.26
N LYS A 198 -12.45 -15.97 -9.57
CA LYS A 198 -12.50 -16.43 -10.96
C LYS A 198 -13.45 -15.49 -11.70
N VAL A 199 -12.86 -14.48 -12.34
CA VAL A 199 -13.56 -13.63 -13.29
C VAL A 199 -14.30 -14.57 -14.25
N ASN A 200 -15.61 -14.57 -14.19
CA ASN A 200 -16.42 -15.21 -15.20
C ASN A 200 -16.02 -14.59 -16.53
N LYS A 201 -15.31 -15.38 -17.34
CA LYS A 201 -14.96 -15.04 -18.71
C LYS A 201 -16.20 -14.89 -19.56
#